data_0418341253e2211a24050601480d75f0
#
_entry.id   0418341253e2211a24050601480d75f0
#
_cell.length_a   1.000
_cell.length_b   1.000
_cell.length_c   1.000
_cell.angle_alpha   90.00
_cell.angle_beta   90.00
_cell.angle_gamma   90.00
#
_symmetry.space_group_name_H-M   'P 1'
#
loop_
_entity.id
_entity.type
_entity.pdbx_description
1 polymer ?
#
loop_
_entity_poly.entity_id
_entity_poly.type
_entity_poly.pdbx_seq_one_letter_code
_entity_poly.pdbx_strand_id
1 'polypeptide(L)'
;MAITVKFFAGFREATEKREEVIEGVNTIASLLDELVRRFGEKLAERLYSSDTRELRKTVHILVNGRRVDFLQKLNTPLKDGDLVAIFPPVAGG
;
A
#
# COMPACT_ATOMS: atom_id res chain seq x y z
N MET A 1 -2.22 -2.84 17.57
CA MET A 1 -3.04 -2.97 16.35
C MET A 1 -2.15 -3.45 15.22
N ALA A 2 -2.46 -4.59 14.65
CA ALA A 2 -1.63 -5.22 13.62
C ALA A 2 -2.37 -5.31 12.30
N ILE A 3 -1.72 -4.83 11.24
CA ILE A 3 -2.24 -4.83 9.87
C ILE A 3 -1.34 -5.74 9.05
N THR A 4 -1.92 -6.67 8.31
CA THR A 4 -1.16 -7.52 7.39
C THR A 4 -1.21 -6.88 6.00
N VAL A 5 -0.04 -6.66 5.41
CA VAL A 5 0.08 -6.07 4.08
C VAL A 5 0.61 -7.13 3.13
N LYS A 6 -0.09 -7.35 2.02
CA LYS A 6 0.37 -8.27 0.98
C LYS A 6 0.85 -7.49 -0.24
N PHE A 7 2.01 -7.88 -0.74
CA PHE A 7 2.64 -7.24 -1.89
C PHE A 7 2.54 -8.16 -3.11
N PHE A 8 2.23 -7.58 -4.26
CA PHE A 8 2.09 -8.33 -5.51
C PHE A 8 3.01 -7.76 -6.59
N ALA A 9 3.53 -8.64 -7.43
CA ALA A 9 4.35 -8.31 -8.60
C ALA A 9 5.48 -7.33 -8.26
N GLY A 10 5.52 -6.15 -8.88
CA GLY A 10 6.59 -5.18 -8.67
C GLY A 10 6.75 -4.71 -7.23
N PHE A 11 5.67 -4.71 -6.45
CA PHE A 11 5.76 -4.36 -5.02
C PHE A 11 6.45 -5.47 -4.24
N ARG A 12 6.24 -6.70 -4.63
CA ARG A 12 6.96 -7.83 -4.03
C ARG A 12 8.44 -7.73 -4.32
N GLU A 13 8.79 -7.35 -5.54
CA GLU A 13 10.19 -7.15 -5.90
C GLU A 13 10.82 -6.00 -5.12
N ALA A 14 10.10 -4.89 -4.97
CA ALA A 14 10.62 -3.71 -4.28
C ALA A 14 10.84 -3.95 -2.79
N THR A 15 10.02 -4.80 -2.17
CA THR A 15 10.12 -5.09 -0.73
C THR A 15 10.87 -6.39 -0.44
N GLU A 16 11.01 -7.25 -1.44
CA GLU A 16 11.57 -8.60 -1.32
C GLU A 16 10.78 -9.47 -0.35
N LYS A 17 9.50 -9.15 -0.16
CA LYS A 17 8.59 -9.86 0.73
C LYS A 17 7.25 -10.05 0.08
N ARG A 18 6.58 -11.12 0.44
CA ARG A 18 5.20 -11.38 -0.01
C ARG A 18 4.20 -10.69 0.89
N GLU A 19 4.53 -10.59 2.17
CA GLU A 19 3.68 -9.91 3.13
C GLU A 19 4.50 -9.39 4.29
N GLU A 20 3.94 -8.43 5.01
CA GLU A 20 4.56 -7.83 6.17
C GLU A 20 3.48 -7.45 7.17
N VAL A 21 3.78 -7.59 8.46
CA VAL A 21 2.86 -7.16 9.52
C VAL A 21 3.32 -5.80 10.02
N ILE A 22 2.41 -4.83 10.01
CA ILE A 22 2.70 -3.45 10.41
C ILE A 22 1.85 -3.10 11.61
N GLU A 23 2.46 -2.54 12.63
CA GLU A 23 1.77 -2.10 13.83
C GLU A 23 1.87 -0.57 13.97
N GLY A 24 0.95 0.00 14.74
CA GLY A 24 1.00 1.42 15.07
C GLY A 24 0.46 2.34 14.00
N VAL A 25 -0.23 1.80 12.99
CA VAL A 25 -0.82 2.62 11.93
C VAL A 25 -2.33 2.53 12.01
N ASN A 26 -3.04 3.59 11.63
CA ASN A 26 -4.49 3.64 11.72
C ASN A 26 -5.20 4.14 10.46
N THR A 27 -4.45 4.51 9.43
CA THR A 27 -5.01 4.88 8.11
C THR A 27 -4.11 4.33 7.03
N ILE A 28 -4.63 4.32 5.79
CA ILE A 28 -3.82 3.94 4.63
C ILE A 28 -2.61 4.87 4.51
N ALA A 29 -2.81 6.19 4.70
CA ALA A 29 -1.71 7.14 4.61
C ALA A 29 -0.59 6.80 5.59
N SER A 30 -0.92 6.55 6.86
CA SER A 30 0.10 6.21 7.87
C SER A 30 0.74 4.86 7.58
N LEU A 31 -0.02 3.91 7.02
CA LEU A 31 0.51 2.62 6.61
C LEU A 31 1.56 2.78 5.52
N LEU A 32 1.24 3.56 4.47
CA LEU A 32 2.18 3.77 3.37
C LEU A 32 3.44 4.50 3.83
N ASP A 33 3.30 5.47 4.73
CA ASP A 33 4.45 6.17 5.30
C ASP A 33 5.38 5.19 6.04
N GLU A 34 4.81 4.29 6.80
CA GLU A 34 5.60 3.30 7.54
C GLU A 34 6.27 2.31 6.59
N LEU A 35 5.57 1.90 5.53
CA LEU A 35 6.14 0.99 4.55
C LEU A 35 7.33 1.64 3.83
N VAL A 36 7.21 2.91 3.45
CA VAL A 36 8.31 3.63 2.80
C VAL A 36 9.49 3.79 3.77
N ARG A 37 9.21 4.04 5.04
CA ARG A 37 10.26 4.12 6.03
C ARG A 37 11.05 2.80 6.14
N ARG A 38 10.35 1.67 6.06
CA ARG A 38 10.99 0.34 6.17
C ARG A 38 11.70 -0.09 4.90
N PHE A 39 11.08 0.13 3.75
CA PHE A 39 11.56 -0.40 2.48
C PHE A 39 12.25 0.61 1.57
N GLY A 40 12.14 1.90 1.89
CA GLY A 40 12.92 2.94 1.25
C GLY A 40 12.45 3.35 -0.14
N GLU A 41 13.38 3.93 -0.89
CA GLU A 41 13.11 4.57 -2.18
C GLU A 41 12.57 3.62 -3.24
N LYS A 42 12.99 2.37 -3.25
CA LYS A 42 12.49 1.40 -4.22
C LYS A 42 10.99 1.24 -4.14
N LEU A 43 10.45 1.22 -2.93
CA LEU A 43 9.00 1.16 -2.74
C LEU A 43 8.35 2.50 -3.05
N ALA A 44 8.95 3.59 -2.58
CA ALA A 44 8.39 4.93 -2.81
C ALA A 44 8.22 5.23 -4.30
N GLU A 45 9.20 4.86 -5.11
CA GLU A 45 9.15 5.09 -6.56
C GLU A 45 7.99 4.34 -7.23
N ARG A 46 7.62 3.20 -6.69
CA ARG A 46 6.50 2.42 -7.25
C ARG A 46 5.15 2.91 -6.76
N LEU A 47 5.11 3.51 -5.57
CA LEU A 47 3.87 4.03 -5.00
C LEU A 47 3.53 5.43 -5.50
N TYR A 48 4.52 6.31 -5.55
CA TYR A 48 4.29 7.74 -5.79
C TYR A 48 4.83 8.21 -7.13
N SER A 49 4.13 9.17 -7.70
CA SER A 49 4.59 9.84 -8.91
C SER A 49 5.82 10.67 -8.58
N SER A 50 6.85 10.62 -9.45
CA SER A 50 8.07 11.39 -9.25
C SER A 50 7.82 12.89 -9.39
N ASP A 51 6.81 13.28 -10.16
CA ASP A 51 6.51 14.69 -10.42
C ASP A 51 5.74 15.35 -9.28
N THR A 52 4.68 14.70 -8.81
CA THR A 52 3.76 15.30 -7.84
C THR A 52 3.91 14.72 -6.43
N ARG A 53 4.58 13.59 -6.31
CA ARG A 53 4.71 12.81 -5.07
C ARG A 53 3.37 12.33 -4.53
N GLU A 54 2.37 12.30 -5.39
CA GLU A 54 1.08 11.73 -5.06
C GLU A 54 1.05 10.25 -5.40
N LEU A 55 0.19 9.50 -4.71
CA LEU A 55 0.01 8.09 -5.01
C LEU A 55 -0.36 7.91 -6.47
N ARG A 56 0.34 7.02 -7.17
CA ARG A 56 0.07 6.77 -8.59
C ARG A 56 -1.35 6.23 -8.74
N LYS A 57 -2.07 6.76 -9.71
CA LYS A 57 -3.46 6.33 -9.98
C LYS A 57 -3.53 4.86 -10.42
N THR A 58 -2.41 4.34 -10.89
CA THR A 58 -2.33 2.94 -11.35
C THR A 58 -2.11 1.94 -10.23
N VAL A 59 -1.80 2.42 -9.03
CA VAL A 59 -1.62 1.55 -7.87
C VAL A 59 -2.99 1.23 -7.31
N HIS A 60 -3.26 -0.05 -7.10
CA HIS A 60 -4.53 -0.50 -6.54
C HIS A 60 -4.31 -0.99 -5.11
N ILE A 61 -5.01 -0.37 -4.17
CA ILE A 61 -4.92 -0.74 -2.75
C ILE A 61 -6.30 -1.21 -2.32
N LEU A 62 -6.34 -2.41 -1.74
CA LEU A 62 -7.58 -3.00 -1.23
C LEU A 62 -7.47 -3.22 0.26
N VAL A 63 -8.53 -2.90 0.99
CA VAL A 63 -8.64 -3.20 2.42
C VAL A 63 -9.73 -4.24 2.57
N ASN A 64 -9.35 -5.44 3.00
CA ASN A 64 -10.26 -6.58 3.14
C ASN A 64 -11.07 -6.81 1.85
N GLY A 65 -10.40 -6.69 0.71
CA GLY A 65 -11.00 -6.92 -0.60
C GLY A 65 -11.73 -5.74 -1.21
N ARG A 66 -11.78 -4.59 -0.54
CA ARG A 66 -12.44 -3.38 -1.06
C ARG A 66 -11.43 -2.34 -1.48
N ARG A 67 -11.56 -1.83 -2.68
CA ARG A 67 -10.66 -0.80 -3.18
C ARG A 67 -10.82 0.49 -2.38
N VAL A 68 -9.70 1.09 -2.00
CA VAL A 68 -9.74 2.34 -1.23
C VAL A 68 -10.39 3.49 -2.00
N ASP A 69 -10.42 3.41 -3.33
CA ASP A 69 -11.10 4.42 -4.15
C ASP A 69 -12.60 4.52 -3.81
N PHE A 70 -13.19 3.41 -3.38
CA PHE A 70 -14.60 3.34 -3.00
C PHE A 70 -14.80 3.52 -1.50
N LEU A 71 -13.74 3.80 -0.77
CA LEU A 71 -13.77 4.06 0.66
C LEU A 71 -13.36 5.52 0.86
N GLN A 72 -12.35 5.75 1.66
CA GLN A 72 -11.88 7.11 1.95
C GLN A 72 -10.46 7.37 1.42
N LYS A 73 -10.05 6.61 0.41
CA LYS A 73 -8.72 6.73 -0.20
C LYS A 73 -7.63 6.65 0.87
N LEU A 74 -6.71 7.62 0.91
CA LEU A 74 -5.63 7.60 1.89
C LEU A 74 -6.10 7.80 3.32
N ASN A 75 -7.28 8.35 3.51
CA ASN A 75 -7.86 8.54 4.85
C ASN A 75 -8.66 7.34 5.31
N THR A 76 -8.69 6.26 4.53
CA THR A 76 -9.40 5.04 4.90
C THR A 76 -8.87 4.54 6.24
N PRO A 77 -9.74 4.37 7.24
CA PRO A 77 -9.29 3.90 8.55
C PRO A 77 -8.98 2.41 8.53
N LEU A 78 -8.00 2.02 9.31
CA LEU A 78 -7.59 0.63 9.46
C LEU A 78 -7.86 0.16 10.88
N LYS A 79 -8.21 -1.11 11.00
CA LYS A 79 -8.49 -1.74 12.28
C LYS A 79 -7.58 -2.94 12.47
N ASP A 80 -7.42 -3.35 13.71
CA ASP A 80 -6.64 -4.54 14.03
C ASP A 80 -7.15 -5.74 13.24
N GLY A 81 -6.23 -6.47 12.62
CA GLY A 81 -6.56 -7.64 11.83
C GLY A 81 -6.90 -7.36 10.37
N ASP A 82 -6.96 -6.11 9.95
CA ASP A 82 -7.23 -5.79 8.55
C ASP A 82 -6.14 -6.33 7.64
N LEU A 83 -6.56 -6.71 6.43
CA LEU A 83 -5.67 -7.16 5.38
C LEU A 83 -5.64 -6.12 4.28
N VAL A 84 -4.46 -5.58 3.99
CA VAL A 84 -4.25 -4.61 2.94
C VAL A 84 -3.46 -5.27 1.81
N ALA A 85 -3.98 -5.21 0.60
CA ALA A 85 -3.30 -5.74 -0.58
C ALA A 85 -2.91 -4.59 -1.50
N ILE A 86 -1.66 -4.60 -1.96
CA ILE A 86 -1.14 -3.55 -2.85
C ILE A 86 -0.78 -4.19 -4.19
N PHE A 87 -1.45 -3.76 -5.24
CA PHE A 87 -1.26 -4.28 -6.60
C PHE A 87 -0.70 -3.21 -7.52
N PRO A 88 0.20 -3.59 -8.43
CA PRO A 88 0.66 -2.70 -9.49
C PRO A 88 -0.42 -2.59 -10.57
N PRO A 89 -0.24 -1.70 -11.57
CA PRO A 89 -1.14 -1.67 -12.70
C PRO A 89 -1.12 -3.01 -13.43
N VAL A 90 -2.31 -3.44 -13.86
CA VAL A 90 -2.46 -4.70 -14.59
C VAL A 90 -2.31 -4.40 -16.08
N ALA A 91 -1.49 -5.21 -16.77
CA ALA A 91 -1.30 -5.04 -18.22
C ALA A 91 -2.62 -5.15 -18.95
N GLY A 92 -2.94 -4.14 -19.75
CA GLY A 92 -4.18 -4.12 -20.53
C GLY A 92 -5.43 -3.77 -19.74
N GLY A 93 -5.26 -3.42 -18.47
CA GLY A 93 -6.39 -3.07 -17.61
C GLY A 93 -6.32 -1.71 -17.03
#